data_703900dc18a7f5021579a3d5f8b65f94
#
_entry.id   703900dc18a7f5021579a3d5f8b65f94
#
_cell.length_a   1.000
_cell.length_b   1.000
_cell.length_c   1.000
_cell.angle_alpha   90.00
_cell.angle_beta   90.00
_cell.angle_gamma   90.00
#
_symmetry.space_group_name_H-M   'P 1'
#
loop_
_entity.id
_entity.type
_entity.pdbx_description
1 polymer ?
#
loop_
_entity_poly.entity_id
_entity_poly.type
_entity_poly.pdbx_seq_one_letter_code
_entity_poly.pdbx_strand_id
1 'polypeptide(L)'
;AQTKKPLIAILDKLGLEANSRVGKPEQQVLAQMKTLFDVQFLEDSQTELPKNTKVLMLINPKYLSDNTMFMIDQWILNGGSTLIFLDPYAETEMGLNPGMPALNPRSDLKKIINAWGIEFDNKKSIADPKFALRTVRNIKGRQVEVSNYPWIQVGNEGMNQKEAVLAQLSSIVLTNAGSFIVKDKEISFEPLLTASQFAGMVDADKAGNPQEDPRKLLKDLKTSNEKIIISGWLRDNLNSAFPEGLKDKKGVTKSIKKSNVLLVGDADMLMDRNWLTKQNLVGQEIATAFANNGDFVLNVVENMIGGSVLSDLRGKGISWRPFLKIAELERKAEEKFLSKEQSLAEKLG
;
A
#
# COMPACT_ATOMS: atom_id res chain seq x y z
N ALA A 1 1.13 -0.08 -34.32
CA ALA A 1 -0.03 0.26 -33.47
C ALA A 1 0.47 0.38 -32.04
N GLN A 2 0.16 1.50 -31.37
CA GLN A 2 0.49 1.67 -29.96
C GLN A 2 -0.41 0.69 -29.17
N THR A 3 0.18 -0.25 -28.48
CA THR A 3 -0.56 -1.21 -27.63
C THR A 3 -1.29 -0.42 -26.56
N LYS A 4 -2.61 -0.56 -26.50
CA LYS A 4 -3.45 0.14 -25.52
C LYS A 4 -3.03 -0.30 -24.12
N LYS A 5 -2.68 0.66 -23.26
CA LYS A 5 -2.33 0.38 -21.86
C LYS A 5 -3.52 -0.26 -21.13
N PRO A 6 -3.29 -1.27 -20.23
CA PRO A 6 -4.35 -1.79 -19.40
C PRO A 6 -4.92 -0.72 -18.47
N LEU A 7 -6.24 -0.70 -18.30
CA LEU A 7 -6.94 0.28 -17.46
C LEU A 7 -6.99 -0.18 -16.01
N ILE A 8 -6.52 0.69 -15.12
CA ILE A 8 -6.62 0.56 -13.66
C ILE A 8 -7.60 1.63 -13.15
N ALA A 9 -8.67 1.20 -12.52
CA ALA A 9 -9.61 2.08 -11.84
C ALA A 9 -9.22 2.23 -10.38
N ILE A 10 -9.09 3.45 -9.88
CA ILE A 10 -8.63 3.73 -8.52
C ILE A 10 -9.68 4.55 -7.76
N LEU A 11 -10.12 4.04 -6.61
CA LEU A 11 -10.86 4.80 -5.61
C LEU A 11 -9.86 5.17 -4.49
N ASP A 12 -9.48 6.44 -4.44
CA ASP A 12 -8.41 6.93 -3.55
C ASP A 12 -8.95 7.92 -2.52
N LYS A 13 -8.84 7.55 -1.24
CA LYS A 13 -9.17 8.40 -0.09
C LYS A 13 -7.94 8.89 0.68
N LEU A 14 -6.74 8.50 0.24
CA LEU A 14 -5.48 8.94 0.82
C LEU A 14 -4.89 10.15 0.07
N GLY A 15 -5.24 10.28 -1.21
CA GLY A 15 -4.80 11.37 -2.08
C GLY A 15 -3.40 11.13 -2.63
N LEU A 16 -3.24 10.18 -3.55
CA LEU A 16 -1.97 9.92 -4.23
C LEU A 16 -1.66 10.97 -5.31
N GLU A 17 -2.68 11.66 -5.82
CA GLU A 17 -2.50 12.70 -6.83
C GLU A 17 -1.89 13.98 -6.25
N ALA A 18 -1.27 14.74 -7.13
CA ALA A 18 -0.81 16.07 -6.80
C ALA A 18 -1.98 16.98 -6.36
N ASN A 19 -1.77 17.74 -5.29
CA ASN A 19 -2.71 18.74 -4.84
C ASN A 19 -1.99 20.08 -4.66
N SER A 20 -2.10 20.95 -5.66
CA SER A 20 -1.43 22.27 -5.66
C SER A 20 -1.93 23.21 -4.57
N ARG A 21 -3.18 23.03 -4.08
CA ARG A 21 -3.75 23.88 -3.01
C ARG A 21 -3.01 23.72 -1.69
N VAL A 22 -2.47 22.54 -1.43
CA VAL A 22 -1.73 22.22 -0.19
C VAL A 22 -0.26 21.91 -0.46
N GLY A 23 0.23 22.13 -1.69
CA GLY A 23 1.62 21.89 -2.07
C GLY A 23 2.02 20.40 -2.04
N LYS A 24 1.05 19.48 -2.17
CA LYS A 24 1.31 18.04 -2.17
C LYS A 24 1.70 17.57 -3.58
N PRO A 25 2.89 16.97 -3.76
CA PRO A 25 3.27 16.37 -5.04
C PRO A 25 2.53 15.06 -5.28
N GLU A 26 2.46 14.64 -6.56
CA GLU A 26 2.03 13.30 -6.92
C GLU A 26 2.99 12.27 -6.33
N GLN A 27 2.46 11.16 -5.81
CA GLN A 27 3.27 10.10 -5.25
C GLN A 27 3.96 9.29 -6.34
N GLN A 28 5.21 8.89 -6.13
CA GLN A 28 6.03 8.21 -7.13
C GLN A 28 5.42 6.89 -7.62
N VAL A 29 4.76 6.14 -6.72
CA VAL A 29 4.06 4.91 -7.12
C VAL A 29 2.98 5.20 -8.17
N LEU A 30 2.21 6.28 -8.00
CA LEU A 30 1.18 6.69 -8.97
C LEU A 30 1.81 7.18 -10.29
N ALA A 31 2.87 7.98 -10.22
CA ALA A 31 3.59 8.44 -11.40
C ALA A 31 4.10 7.26 -12.24
N GLN A 32 4.64 6.22 -11.58
CA GLN A 32 5.08 5.01 -12.26
C GLN A 32 3.91 4.19 -12.83
N MET A 33 2.82 4.06 -12.09
CA MET A 33 1.61 3.41 -12.60
C MET A 33 1.10 4.08 -13.88
N LYS A 34 1.03 5.41 -13.93
CA LYS A 34 0.61 6.19 -15.13
C LYS A 34 1.55 5.98 -16.32
N THR A 35 2.82 5.65 -16.07
CA THR A 35 3.76 5.33 -17.14
C THR A 35 3.42 3.99 -17.80
N LEU A 36 2.99 2.99 -17.03
CA LEU A 36 2.75 1.61 -17.47
C LEU A 36 1.29 1.33 -17.84
N PHE A 37 0.35 1.99 -17.17
CA PHE A 37 -1.08 1.73 -17.24
C PHE A 37 -1.86 2.99 -17.61
N ASP A 38 -3.09 2.79 -18.09
CA ASP A 38 -4.12 3.83 -18.13
C ASP A 38 -4.78 3.90 -16.75
N VAL A 39 -4.68 5.03 -16.06
CA VAL A 39 -5.17 5.19 -14.67
C VAL A 39 -6.38 6.13 -14.68
N GLN A 40 -7.51 5.65 -14.15
CA GLN A 40 -8.72 6.44 -13.98
C GLN A 40 -9.15 6.45 -12.51
N PHE A 41 -9.30 7.65 -11.95
CA PHE A 41 -9.83 7.82 -10.61
C PHE A 41 -11.34 7.76 -10.60
N LEU A 42 -11.89 7.09 -9.58
CA LEU A 42 -13.31 6.96 -9.34
C LEU A 42 -13.78 7.98 -8.32
N GLU A 43 -14.98 8.50 -8.51
CA GLU A 43 -15.66 9.31 -7.51
C GLU A 43 -16.34 8.44 -6.44
N ASP A 44 -16.62 9.03 -5.28
CA ASP A 44 -17.25 8.36 -4.13
C ASP A 44 -18.66 7.84 -4.42
N SER A 45 -19.34 8.50 -5.36
CA SER A 45 -20.68 8.18 -5.80
C SER A 45 -20.72 7.24 -7.01
N GLN A 46 -19.56 6.72 -7.44
CA GLN A 46 -19.45 5.86 -8.61
C GLN A 46 -20.33 4.63 -8.49
N THR A 47 -21.12 4.35 -9.53
CA THR A 47 -22.06 3.21 -9.56
C THR A 47 -21.72 2.17 -10.60
N GLU A 48 -20.80 2.47 -11.52
CA GLU A 48 -20.32 1.60 -12.58
C GLU A 48 -18.82 1.80 -12.78
N LEU A 49 -18.10 0.73 -13.07
CA LEU A 49 -16.68 0.84 -13.42
C LEU A 49 -16.49 1.27 -14.87
N PRO A 50 -15.40 1.99 -15.19
CA PRO A 50 -15.02 2.27 -16.55
C PRO A 50 -14.95 0.99 -17.39
N LYS A 51 -15.39 1.04 -18.64
CA LYS A 51 -15.31 -0.10 -19.55
C LYS A 51 -13.85 -0.54 -19.74
N ASN A 52 -13.63 -1.84 -19.79
CA ASN A 52 -12.31 -2.47 -19.92
C ASN A 52 -11.38 -2.32 -18.71
N THR A 53 -11.89 -1.95 -17.53
CA THR A 53 -11.13 -2.03 -16.29
C THR A 53 -10.51 -3.43 -16.14
N LYS A 54 -9.21 -3.48 -15.83
CA LYS A 54 -8.46 -4.73 -15.58
C LYS A 54 -8.25 -4.97 -14.10
N VAL A 55 -7.97 -3.92 -13.36
CA VAL A 55 -7.79 -3.97 -11.90
C VAL A 55 -8.56 -2.81 -11.28
N LEU A 56 -9.27 -3.11 -10.20
CA LEU A 56 -9.83 -2.12 -9.29
C LEU A 56 -8.89 -1.97 -8.10
N MET A 57 -8.49 -0.75 -7.78
CA MET A 57 -7.67 -0.44 -6.64
C MET A 57 -8.45 0.44 -5.65
N LEU A 58 -8.56 -0.01 -4.41
CA LEU A 58 -9.24 0.71 -3.33
C LEU A 58 -8.20 1.13 -2.30
N ILE A 59 -8.05 2.43 -2.07
CA ILE A 59 -7.04 3.00 -1.17
C ILE A 59 -7.74 3.73 -0.03
N ASN A 60 -7.58 3.22 1.19
CA ASN A 60 -8.20 3.73 2.41
C ASN A 60 -9.72 3.98 2.25
N PRO A 61 -10.50 3.01 1.69
CA PRO A 61 -11.91 3.19 1.38
C PRO A 61 -12.72 3.48 2.64
N LYS A 62 -13.55 4.54 2.58
CA LYS A 62 -14.46 4.93 3.65
C LYS A 62 -15.55 5.84 3.13
N TYR A 63 -16.66 5.93 3.86
CA TYR A 63 -17.83 6.75 3.50
C TYR A 63 -18.41 6.41 2.12
N LEU A 64 -18.27 5.16 1.70
CA LEU A 64 -18.81 4.71 0.41
C LEU A 64 -20.33 4.57 0.49
N SER A 65 -21.01 4.99 -0.59
CA SER A 65 -22.44 4.75 -0.73
C SER A 65 -22.73 3.25 -0.89
N ASP A 66 -23.93 2.81 -0.54
CA ASP A 66 -24.37 1.42 -0.80
C ASP A 66 -24.28 1.07 -2.29
N ASN A 67 -24.54 2.02 -3.19
CA ASN A 67 -24.41 1.79 -4.64
C ASN A 67 -22.95 1.53 -5.02
N THR A 68 -22.01 2.30 -4.47
CA THR A 68 -20.57 2.10 -4.71
C THR A 68 -20.09 0.77 -4.11
N MET A 69 -20.52 0.45 -2.90
CA MET A 69 -20.21 -0.84 -2.27
C MET A 69 -20.79 -2.01 -3.07
N PHE A 70 -22.02 -1.89 -3.59
CA PHE A 70 -22.63 -2.90 -4.45
C PHE A 70 -21.87 -3.07 -5.77
N MET A 71 -21.45 -1.98 -6.39
CA MET A 71 -20.59 -2.03 -7.60
C MET A 71 -19.29 -2.79 -7.32
N ILE A 72 -18.61 -2.49 -6.22
CA ILE A 72 -17.35 -3.17 -5.80
C ILE A 72 -17.60 -4.66 -5.56
N ASP A 73 -18.63 -4.98 -4.77
CA ASP A 73 -19.04 -6.35 -4.46
C ASP A 73 -19.28 -7.16 -5.76
N GLN A 74 -20.11 -6.64 -6.63
CA GLN A 74 -20.46 -7.30 -7.88
C GLN A 74 -19.27 -7.43 -8.84
N TRP A 75 -18.37 -6.45 -8.88
CA TRP A 75 -17.13 -6.54 -9.65
C TRP A 75 -16.28 -7.72 -9.19
N ILE A 76 -16.08 -7.85 -7.88
CA ILE A 76 -15.26 -8.92 -7.29
C ILE A 76 -15.89 -10.28 -7.52
N LEU A 77 -17.21 -10.42 -7.29
CA LEU A 77 -17.94 -11.69 -7.47
C LEU A 77 -17.99 -12.14 -8.93
N ASN A 78 -17.89 -11.22 -9.90
CA ASN A 78 -17.75 -11.53 -11.31
C ASN A 78 -16.31 -11.85 -11.73
N GLY A 79 -15.37 -11.98 -10.78
CA GLY A 79 -13.98 -12.35 -11.01
C GLY A 79 -13.06 -11.17 -11.35
N GLY A 80 -13.47 -9.95 -11.01
CA GLY A 80 -12.65 -8.75 -11.18
C GLY A 80 -11.46 -8.73 -10.23
N SER A 81 -10.25 -8.51 -10.75
CA SER A 81 -9.03 -8.38 -9.94
C SER A 81 -9.08 -7.12 -9.11
N THR A 82 -8.81 -7.22 -7.80
CA THR A 82 -8.96 -6.09 -6.88
C THR A 82 -7.82 -6.04 -5.86
N LEU A 83 -7.19 -4.86 -5.75
CA LEU A 83 -6.15 -4.56 -4.76
C LEU A 83 -6.73 -3.58 -3.73
N ILE A 84 -6.76 -3.97 -2.46
CA ILE A 84 -7.41 -3.21 -1.38
C ILE A 84 -6.40 -2.88 -0.30
N PHE A 85 -6.20 -1.59 -0.04
CA PHE A 85 -5.42 -1.07 1.07
C PHE A 85 -6.37 -0.54 2.14
N LEU A 86 -6.42 -1.25 3.28
CA LEU A 86 -7.14 -0.82 4.48
C LEU A 86 -6.16 -0.26 5.49
N ASP A 87 -6.61 0.67 6.30
CA ASP A 87 -5.75 1.33 7.27
C ASP A 87 -6.51 1.55 8.59
N PRO A 88 -5.95 1.15 9.73
CA PRO A 88 -6.54 1.48 11.04
C PRO A 88 -6.23 2.91 11.46
N TYR A 89 -5.16 3.51 10.91
CA TYR A 89 -4.78 4.89 11.19
C TYR A 89 -3.86 5.45 10.10
N ALA A 90 -4.44 6.02 9.04
CA ALA A 90 -3.69 6.65 7.96
C ALA A 90 -3.07 7.99 8.42
N GLU A 91 -1.80 7.95 8.86
CA GLU A 91 -1.06 9.14 9.36
C GLU A 91 -0.84 10.20 8.28
N THR A 92 -0.82 9.79 7.02
CA THR A 92 -0.55 10.68 5.89
C THR A 92 -1.79 11.34 5.36
N GLU A 93 -2.96 10.90 5.79
CA GLU A 93 -4.20 11.53 5.37
C GLU A 93 -4.30 12.94 5.93
N MET A 94 -4.50 13.90 5.04
CA MET A 94 -4.63 15.30 5.43
C MET A 94 -6.08 15.60 5.83
N GLY A 95 -6.25 16.35 6.90
CA GLY A 95 -7.53 16.91 7.30
C GLY A 95 -8.02 17.98 6.32
N LEU A 96 -9.22 18.53 6.61
CA LEU A 96 -9.84 19.58 5.79
C LEU A 96 -8.99 20.87 5.68
N ASN A 97 -8.15 21.11 6.69
CA ASN A 97 -7.24 22.25 6.72
C ASN A 97 -5.79 21.79 6.60
N PRO A 98 -4.92 22.55 5.90
CA PRO A 98 -3.51 22.22 5.80
C PRO A 98 -2.85 22.07 7.17
N GLY A 99 -2.11 20.96 7.36
CA GLY A 99 -1.39 20.67 8.60
C GLY A 99 -2.24 20.08 9.74
N MET A 100 -3.54 19.90 9.54
CA MET A 100 -4.40 19.18 10.48
C MET A 100 -4.52 17.69 10.09
N PRO A 101 -4.52 16.78 11.08
CA PRO A 101 -4.82 15.38 10.81
C PRO A 101 -6.26 15.19 10.33
N ALA A 102 -6.51 14.09 9.63
CA ALA A 102 -7.88 13.71 9.26
C ALA A 102 -8.73 13.45 10.51
N LEU A 103 -10.01 13.85 10.47
CA LEU A 103 -10.95 13.60 11.57
C LEU A 103 -11.21 12.10 11.79
N ASN A 104 -11.18 11.32 10.71
CA ASN A 104 -11.29 9.87 10.77
C ASN A 104 -10.28 9.24 9.80
N PRO A 105 -9.08 8.88 10.29
CA PRO A 105 -8.02 8.32 9.46
C PRO A 105 -8.22 6.83 9.11
N ARG A 106 -9.36 6.23 9.48
CA ARG A 106 -9.61 4.79 9.37
C ARG A 106 -10.35 4.41 8.10
N SER A 107 -9.96 3.30 7.52
CA SER A 107 -10.75 2.62 6.49
C SER A 107 -12.02 1.98 7.06
N ASP A 108 -13.06 1.93 6.24
CA ASP A 108 -14.28 1.18 6.53
C ASP A 108 -14.78 0.45 5.28
N LEU A 109 -14.54 -0.85 5.25
CA LEU A 109 -15.06 -1.78 4.23
C LEU A 109 -15.65 -3.04 4.88
N LYS A 110 -16.04 -2.93 6.16
CA LYS A 110 -16.47 -4.06 7.00
C LYS A 110 -17.60 -4.86 6.36
N LYS A 111 -18.59 -4.19 5.76
CA LYS A 111 -19.73 -4.85 5.14
C LYS A 111 -19.29 -5.88 4.09
N ILE A 112 -18.31 -5.53 3.28
CA ILE A 112 -17.81 -6.39 2.19
C ILE A 112 -16.91 -7.49 2.74
N ILE A 113 -15.86 -7.14 3.51
CA ILE A 113 -14.88 -8.14 3.96
C ILE A 113 -15.45 -9.14 4.96
N ASN A 114 -16.41 -8.72 5.81
CA ASN A 114 -17.09 -9.63 6.74
C ASN A 114 -17.95 -10.67 6.02
N ALA A 115 -18.55 -10.31 4.87
CA ALA A 115 -19.30 -11.27 4.04
C ALA A 115 -18.40 -12.37 3.48
N TRP A 116 -17.09 -12.12 3.39
CA TRP A 116 -16.08 -13.09 2.97
C TRP A 116 -15.49 -13.91 4.13
N GLY A 117 -16.01 -13.75 5.36
CA GLY A 117 -15.47 -14.43 6.52
C GLY A 117 -14.11 -13.91 6.99
N ILE A 118 -13.75 -12.68 6.62
CA ILE A 118 -12.52 -12.01 7.05
C ILE A 118 -12.88 -10.79 7.90
N GLU A 119 -12.12 -10.57 8.97
CA GLU A 119 -12.25 -9.41 9.84
C GLU A 119 -11.00 -8.52 9.76
N PHE A 120 -11.22 -7.21 9.73
CA PHE A 120 -10.20 -6.19 9.88
C PHE A 120 -10.62 -5.23 11.00
N ASP A 121 -9.90 -5.27 12.13
CA ASP A 121 -10.18 -4.35 13.25
C ASP A 121 -9.46 -3.01 13.02
N ASN A 122 -10.20 -2.04 12.49
CA ASN A 122 -9.69 -0.71 12.21
C ASN A 122 -9.46 0.17 13.46
N LYS A 123 -9.49 -0.40 14.66
CA LYS A 123 -9.12 0.27 15.92
C LYS A 123 -7.80 -0.26 16.49
N LYS A 124 -7.20 -1.23 15.82
CA LYS A 124 -5.99 -1.88 16.28
C LYS A 124 -4.90 -1.80 15.21
N SER A 125 -3.69 -1.43 15.64
CA SER A 125 -2.49 -1.46 14.83
C SER A 125 -1.51 -2.50 15.37
N ILE A 126 -0.64 -2.98 14.49
CA ILE A 126 0.44 -3.89 14.84
C ILE A 126 1.55 -3.09 15.52
N ALA A 127 2.08 -3.59 16.62
CA ALA A 127 3.35 -3.18 17.19
C ALA A 127 4.30 -4.38 17.17
N ASP A 128 5.44 -4.23 16.51
CA ASP A 128 6.41 -5.32 16.32
C ASP A 128 7.79 -4.89 16.78
N PRO A 129 8.27 -5.38 17.96
CA PRO A 129 9.60 -5.03 18.47
C PRO A 129 10.76 -5.49 17.58
N LYS A 130 10.57 -6.57 16.81
CA LYS A 130 11.62 -7.13 15.96
C LYS A 130 11.79 -6.38 14.65
N PHE A 131 10.66 -5.99 14.03
CA PHE A 131 10.65 -5.30 12.74
C PHE A 131 10.61 -3.77 12.87
N ALA A 132 10.63 -3.24 14.10
CA ALA A 132 10.51 -1.82 14.38
C ALA A 132 11.58 -0.98 13.69
N LEU A 133 11.17 0.09 13.02
CA LEU A 133 12.07 1.11 12.51
C LEU A 133 12.59 2.01 13.63
N ARG A 134 13.82 2.46 13.50
CA ARG A 134 14.35 3.52 14.35
C ARG A 134 14.00 4.88 13.77
N THR A 135 13.41 5.74 14.58
CA THR A 135 12.98 7.07 14.19
C THR A 135 13.38 8.09 15.23
N VAL A 136 13.56 9.34 14.80
CA VAL A 136 13.75 10.45 15.73
C VAL A 136 12.38 11.03 16.09
N ARG A 137 12.06 11.02 17.39
CA ARG A 137 10.81 11.58 17.91
C ARG A 137 11.10 12.76 18.84
N ASN A 138 10.24 13.77 18.82
CA ASN A 138 10.27 14.84 19.81
C ASN A 138 9.51 14.38 21.06
N ILE A 139 10.27 13.99 22.10
CA ILE A 139 9.69 13.55 23.37
C ILE A 139 9.97 14.63 24.40
N LYS A 140 8.94 15.30 24.89
CA LYS A 140 9.04 16.40 25.86
C LYS A 140 10.04 17.48 25.46
N GLY A 141 10.01 17.91 24.19
CA GLY A 141 10.91 18.96 23.67
C GLY A 141 12.33 18.50 23.32
N ARG A 142 12.64 17.21 23.46
CA ARG A 142 13.95 16.66 23.10
C ARG A 142 13.82 15.70 21.92
N GLN A 143 14.72 15.83 20.95
CA GLN A 143 14.84 14.85 19.87
C GLN A 143 15.55 13.60 20.40
N VAL A 144 14.85 12.48 20.39
CA VAL A 144 15.36 11.19 20.87
C VAL A 144 15.16 10.13 19.78
N GLU A 145 16.23 9.40 19.48
CA GLU A 145 16.12 8.23 18.61
C GLU A 145 15.46 7.09 19.39
N VAL A 146 14.37 6.55 18.86
CA VAL A 146 13.61 5.47 19.50
C VAL A 146 13.20 4.43 18.46
N SER A 147 13.04 3.18 18.90
CA SER A 147 12.34 2.17 18.11
C SER A 147 10.85 2.51 18.04
N ASN A 148 10.35 2.68 16.84
CA ASN A 148 8.95 3.01 16.58
C ASN A 148 8.19 1.73 16.25
N TYR A 149 7.66 1.06 17.25
CA TYR A 149 7.09 -0.29 17.13
C TYR A 149 5.91 -0.42 16.16
N PRO A 150 5.05 0.59 15.95
CA PRO A 150 4.05 0.59 14.90
C PRO A 150 4.60 0.84 13.48
N TRP A 151 5.83 1.32 13.35
CA TRP A 151 6.49 1.51 12.06
C TRP A 151 7.46 0.35 11.85
N ILE A 152 7.13 -0.53 10.92
CA ILE A 152 7.82 -1.79 10.75
C ILE A 152 8.41 -1.94 9.35
N GLN A 153 9.58 -2.54 9.28
CA GLN A 153 10.21 -2.96 8.03
C GLN A 153 10.17 -4.48 7.94
N VAL A 154 9.25 -4.98 7.13
CA VAL A 154 9.09 -6.42 6.90
C VAL A 154 10.11 -6.86 5.87
N GLY A 155 11.06 -7.69 6.28
CA GLY A 155 12.03 -8.33 5.41
C GLY A 155 11.61 -9.75 5.01
N ASN A 156 12.56 -10.52 4.47
CA ASN A 156 12.32 -11.88 3.96
C ASN A 156 11.65 -12.82 4.97
N GLU A 157 11.88 -12.64 6.25
CA GLU A 157 11.28 -13.46 7.32
C GLU A 157 9.75 -13.30 7.42
N GLY A 158 9.26 -12.07 7.16
CA GLY A 158 7.82 -11.77 7.16
C GLY A 158 7.17 -11.86 5.79
N MET A 159 7.93 -12.17 4.74
CA MET A 159 7.45 -12.29 3.36
C MET A 159 7.25 -13.75 2.95
N ASN A 160 6.16 -14.04 2.24
CA ASN A 160 5.96 -15.33 1.60
C ASN A 160 6.81 -15.43 0.32
N GLN A 161 8.02 -15.97 0.44
CA GLN A 161 8.99 -16.08 -0.67
C GLN A 161 8.52 -16.98 -1.83
N LYS A 162 7.43 -17.71 -1.68
CA LYS A 162 6.84 -18.53 -2.76
C LYS A 162 6.01 -17.69 -3.73
N GLU A 163 5.58 -16.50 -3.31
CA GLU A 163 4.76 -15.61 -4.11
C GLU A 163 5.62 -14.77 -5.06
N ALA A 164 5.36 -14.89 -6.36
CA ALA A 164 6.12 -14.22 -7.42
C ALA A 164 6.15 -12.69 -7.28
N VAL A 165 5.11 -12.09 -6.70
CA VAL A 165 5.01 -10.64 -6.50
C VAL A 165 6.02 -10.12 -5.48
N LEU A 166 6.55 -10.98 -4.61
CA LEU A 166 7.59 -10.67 -3.64
C LEU A 166 8.99 -11.08 -4.11
N ALA A 167 9.08 -11.77 -5.25
CA ALA A 167 10.37 -12.20 -5.78
C ALA A 167 11.30 -11.00 -5.97
N GLN A 168 12.50 -11.08 -5.43
CA GLN A 168 13.54 -10.06 -5.51
C GLN A 168 13.26 -8.75 -4.72
N LEU A 169 12.19 -8.72 -3.90
CA LEU A 169 12.00 -7.64 -2.94
C LEU A 169 12.78 -7.98 -1.66
N SER A 170 13.42 -6.99 -1.07
CA SER A 170 14.21 -7.15 0.14
C SER A 170 13.48 -6.69 1.39
N SER A 171 12.66 -5.64 1.27
CA SER A 171 11.90 -5.11 2.40
C SER A 171 10.68 -4.29 1.96
N ILE A 172 9.66 -4.27 2.81
CA ILE A 172 8.48 -3.41 2.70
C ILE A 172 8.32 -2.67 4.02
N VAL A 173 8.15 -1.36 3.96
CA VAL A 173 7.89 -0.52 5.13
C VAL A 173 6.40 -0.28 5.27
N LEU A 174 5.91 -0.43 6.49
CA LEU A 174 4.51 -0.26 6.86
C LEU A 174 4.43 0.64 8.10
N THR A 175 3.40 1.47 8.16
CA THR A 175 3.19 2.42 9.25
C THR A 175 1.78 2.26 9.84
N ASN A 176 1.69 1.94 11.13
CA ASN A 176 0.43 1.66 11.82
C ASN A 176 -0.43 0.57 11.16
N ALA A 177 0.19 -0.40 10.53
CA ALA A 177 -0.51 -1.47 9.83
C ALA A 177 -1.54 -2.20 10.72
N GLY A 178 -2.68 -2.52 10.13
CA GLY A 178 -3.67 -3.42 10.73
C GLY A 178 -3.43 -4.88 10.35
N SER A 179 -4.29 -5.74 10.87
CA SER A 179 -4.23 -7.18 10.60
C SER A 179 -5.55 -7.76 10.13
N PHE A 180 -5.45 -8.85 9.36
CA PHE A 180 -6.59 -9.63 8.90
C PHE A 180 -6.73 -10.90 9.73
N ILE A 181 -7.95 -11.18 10.16
CA ILE A 181 -8.32 -12.38 10.93
C ILE A 181 -9.29 -13.19 10.09
N VAL A 182 -8.93 -14.44 9.82
CA VAL A 182 -9.79 -15.39 9.10
C VAL A 182 -10.79 -15.97 10.10
N LYS A 183 -12.06 -15.63 9.94
CA LYS A 183 -13.16 -16.13 10.80
C LYS A 183 -13.78 -17.39 10.23
N ASP A 184 -13.91 -17.46 8.91
CA ASP A 184 -14.40 -18.65 8.21
C ASP A 184 -13.20 -19.51 7.78
N LYS A 185 -13.04 -20.67 8.42
CA LYS A 185 -11.92 -21.59 8.18
C LYS A 185 -11.98 -22.27 6.81
N GLU A 186 -13.12 -22.20 6.13
CA GLU A 186 -13.28 -22.76 4.78
C GLU A 186 -12.73 -21.81 3.72
N ILE A 187 -12.53 -20.52 4.04
CA ILE A 187 -11.98 -19.54 3.11
C ILE A 187 -10.46 -19.67 2.97
N SER A 188 -10.02 -19.81 1.72
CA SER A 188 -8.59 -19.78 1.37
C SER A 188 -8.06 -18.36 1.39
N PHE A 189 -7.41 -17.98 2.49
CA PHE A 189 -6.70 -16.72 2.63
C PHE A 189 -5.21 -17.00 2.80
N GLU A 190 -4.43 -16.76 1.74
CA GLU A 190 -2.99 -17.05 1.70
C GLU A 190 -2.19 -15.84 2.19
N PRO A 191 -1.51 -15.93 3.36
CA PRO A 191 -0.69 -14.84 3.87
C PRO A 191 0.45 -14.47 2.91
N LEU A 192 0.59 -13.18 2.63
CA LEU A 192 1.65 -12.60 1.81
C LEU A 192 2.70 -11.91 2.67
N LEU A 193 2.23 -11.03 3.58
CA LEU A 193 3.06 -10.35 4.58
C LEU A 193 2.58 -10.67 5.98
N THR A 194 3.50 -10.92 6.89
CA THR A 194 3.19 -11.24 8.30
C THR A 194 4.15 -10.53 9.24
N ALA A 195 3.66 -10.19 10.42
CA ALA A 195 4.50 -9.67 11.50
C ALA A 195 5.37 -10.78 12.11
N SER A 196 6.34 -10.39 12.93
CA SER A 196 7.20 -11.32 13.66
C SER A 196 6.42 -12.03 14.78
N GLN A 197 7.01 -13.08 15.33
CA GLN A 197 6.47 -13.77 16.51
C GLN A 197 6.43 -12.92 17.78
N PHE A 198 7.11 -11.78 17.80
CA PHE A 198 7.13 -10.84 18.95
C PHE A 198 6.08 -9.74 18.84
N ALA A 199 5.36 -9.71 17.75
CA ALA A 199 4.33 -8.69 17.48
C ALA A 199 3.07 -8.92 18.30
N GLY A 200 2.33 -7.84 18.50
CA GLY A 200 0.99 -7.85 19.08
C GLY A 200 0.18 -6.67 18.59
N MET A 201 -1.10 -6.63 19.00
CA MET A 201 -2.00 -5.56 18.60
C MET A 201 -2.10 -4.49 19.68
N VAL A 202 -2.01 -3.22 19.31
CA VAL A 202 -2.15 -2.05 20.16
C VAL A 202 -3.29 -1.16 19.68
N ASP A 203 -3.69 -0.20 20.50
CA ASP A 203 -4.68 0.81 20.13
C ASP A 203 -4.15 1.68 18.98
N ALA A 204 -4.91 1.81 17.88
CA ALA A 204 -4.49 2.52 16.69
C ALA A 204 -4.34 4.03 16.91
N ASP A 205 -5.18 4.65 17.76
CA ASP A 205 -5.06 6.08 18.08
C ASP A 205 -3.78 6.38 18.86
N LYS A 206 -3.41 5.47 19.78
CA LYS A 206 -2.13 5.61 20.50
C LYS A 206 -0.94 5.38 19.60
N ALA A 207 -1.03 4.40 18.70
CA ALA A 207 0.03 4.06 17.76
C ALA A 207 0.32 5.21 16.78
N GLY A 208 -0.73 5.79 16.21
CA GLY A 208 -0.65 6.88 15.23
C GLY A 208 -0.44 8.27 15.83
N ASN A 209 -0.52 8.43 17.16
CA ASN A 209 -0.34 9.73 17.80
C ASN A 209 1.13 10.15 17.79
N PRO A 210 1.51 11.23 17.08
CA PRO A 210 2.91 11.69 17.00
C PRO A 210 3.47 12.23 18.32
N GLN A 211 2.59 12.56 19.28
CA GLN A 211 2.98 13.06 20.62
C GLN A 211 3.21 11.91 21.63
N GLU A 212 2.77 10.69 21.29
CA GLU A 212 2.93 9.54 22.18
C GLU A 212 4.34 8.95 22.04
N ASP A 213 4.91 8.55 23.17
CA ASP A 213 6.18 7.84 23.18
C ASP A 213 5.93 6.37 22.78
N PRO A 214 6.41 5.91 21.61
CA PRO A 214 6.14 4.55 21.14
C PRO A 214 6.64 3.47 22.09
N ARG A 215 7.63 3.77 22.97
CA ARG A 215 8.12 2.82 23.98
C ARG A 215 7.06 2.45 25.03
N LYS A 216 6.06 3.32 25.24
CA LYS A 216 4.96 3.03 26.18
C LYS A 216 4.04 1.94 25.65
N LEU A 217 3.94 1.77 24.34
CA LEU A 217 3.13 0.73 23.71
C LEU A 217 3.56 -0.68 24.12
N LEU A 218 4.87 -0.87 24.41
CA LEU A 218 5.37 -2.17 24.85
C LEU A 218 4.86 -2.60 26.22
N LYS A 219 4.47 -1.66 27.10
CA LYS A 219 4.00 -2.00 28.45
C LYS A 219 2.72 -2.82 28.43
N ASP A 220 1.87 -2.52 27.43
CA ASP A 220 0.57 -3.15 27.27
C ASP A 220 0.57 -4.20 26.14
N LEU A 221 1.71 -4.37 25.46
CA LEU A 221 1.84 -5.29 24.33
C LEU A 221 1.72 -6.74 24.78
N LYS A 222 0.68 -7.40 24.34
CA LYS A 222 0.53 -8.84 24.45
C LYS A 222 0.95 -9.47 23.13
N THR A 223 2.01 -10.26 23.17
CA THR A 223 2.47 -11.02 21.99
C THR A 223 1.35 -11.96 21.55
N SER A 224 1.08 -11.99 20.26
CA SER A 224 0.11 -12.90 19.69
C SER A 224 0.65 -14.32 19.68
N ASN A 225 -0.19 -15.30 20.09
CA ASN A 225 0.14 -16.71 19.93
C ASN A 225 -0.08 -17.22 18.50
N GLU A 226 -0.78 -16.41 17.69
CA GLU A 226 -1.08 -16.71 16.30
C GLU A 226 -0.30 -15.77 15.38
N LYS A 227 -0.06 -16.24 14.15
CA LYS A 227 0.62 -15.45 13.14
C LYS A 227 -0.24 -14.25 12.72
N ILE A 228 0.25 -13.04 12.94
CA ILE A 228 -0.46 -11.81 12.57
C ILE A 228 -0.28 -11.58 11.07
N ILE A 229 -1.37 -11.59 10.33
CA ILE A 229 -1.38 -11.43 8.87
C ILE A 229 -1.61 -9.96 8.53
N ILE A 230 -0.65 -9.35 7.86
CA ILE A 230 -0.69 -7.94 7.42
C ILE A 230 -1.28 -7.83 6.02
N SER A 231 -0.96 -8.79 5.16
CA SER A 231 -1.44 -8.83 3.77
C SER A 231 -1.64 -10.28 3.34
N GLY A 232 -2.62 -10.52 2.49
CA GLY A 232 -2.88 -11.87 1.98
C GLY A 232 -3.79 -11.88 0.75
N TRP A 233 -3.62 -12.94 -0.04
CA TRP A 233 -4.44 -13.23 -1.19
C TRP A 233 -5.73 -13.95 -0.77
N LEU A 234 -6.84 -13.46 -1.29
CA LEU A 234 -8.14 -14.09 -1.22
C LEU A 234 -8.49 -14.61 -2.62
N ARG A 235 -8.27 -15.91 -2.84
CA ARG A 235 -8.47 -16.60 -4.11
C ARG A 235 -9.47 -17.74 -3.96
N ASP A 236 -10.71 -17.38 -3.62
CA ASP A 236 -11.78 -18.33 -3.31
C ASP A 236 -13.14 -17.89 -3.85
N ASN A 237 -14.17 -18.71 -3.62
CA ASN A 237 -15.55 -18.36 -3.90
C ASN A 237 -16.14 -17.54 -2.75
N LEU A 238 -16.46 -16.29 -3.00
CA LEU A 238 -16.93 -15.34 -2.01
C LEU A 238 -18.45 -15.20 -2.03
N ASN A 239 -19.03 -14.92 -0.88
CA ASN A 239 -20.43 -14.54 -0.75
C ASN A 239 -20.61 -13.03 -0.93
N SER A 240 -21.74 -12.62 -1.48
CA SER A 240 -22.10 -11.20 -1.61
C SER A 240 -22.36 -10.55 -0.25
N ALA A 241 -21.93 -9.31 -0.12
CA ALA A 241 -22.35 -8.43 0.97
C ALA A 241 -23.81 -7.91 0.78
N PHE A 242 -24.41 -8.23 -0.37
CA PHE A 242 -25.77 -7.84 -0.76
C PHE A 242 -26.56 -9.05 -1.27
N PRO A 243 -26.86 -10.06 -0.44
CA PRO A 243 -27.51 -11.29 -0.87
C PRO A 243 -28.90 -11.08 -1.44
N GLU A 244 -29.61 -10.01 -0.99
CA GLU A 244 -30.94 -9.63 -1.50
C GLU A 244 -30.86 -8.62 -2.67
N GLY A 245 -29.63 -8.30 -3.12
CA GLY A 245 -29.40 -7.22 -4.08
C GLY A 245 -29.41 -5.84 -3.43
N LEU A 246 -29.58 -4.79 -4.23
CA LEU A 246 -29.66 -3.42 -3.74
C LEU A 246 -30.82 -2.69 -4.43
N LYS A 247 -31.91 -2.41 -3.71
CA LYS A 247 -33.16 -1.83 -4.25
C LYS A 247 -33.67 -2.68 -5.41
N ASP A 248 -33.83 -2.08 -6.61
CA ASP A 248 -34.27 -2.78 -7.82
C ASP A 248 -33.14 -3.50 -8.58
N LYS A 249 -31.90 -3.42 -8.08
CA LYS A 249 -30.74 -4.06 -8.70
C LYS A 249 -30.53 -5.46 -8.12
N LYS A 250 -30.76 -6.48 -8.95
CA LYS A 250 -30.35 -7.85 -8.66
C LYS A 250 -28.88 -8.04 -9.05
N GLY A 251 -28.13 -8.75 -8.23
CA GLY A 251 -26.73 -9.11 -8.48
C GLY A 251 -26.50 -10.59 -8.25
N VAL A 252 -25.28 -11.03 -8.46
CA VAL A 252 -24.86 -12.38 -8.07
C VAL A 252 -24.68 -12.44 -6.55
N THR A 253 -25.13 -13.53 -5.94
CA THR A 253 -25.06 -13.72 -4.49
C THR A 253 -23.79 -14.45 -4.06
N LYS A 254 -23.09 -15.06 -5.01
CA LYS A 254 -21.83 -15.79 -4.81
C LYS A 254 -20.95 -15.63 -6.04
N SER A 255 -19.63 -15.72 -5.84
CA SER A 255 -18.66 -15.62 -6.93
C SER A 255 -18.96 -16.62 -8.05
N ILE A 256 -18.99 -16.13 -9.29
CA ILE A 256 -19.08 -16.97 -10.49
C ILE A 256 -17.73 -17.55 -10.92
N LYS A 257 -16.64 -16.99 -10.41
CA LYS A 257 -15.25 -17.44 -10.55
C LYS A 257 -14.52 -17.20 -9.24
N LYS A 258 -13.45 -17.95 -8.99
CA LYS A 258 -12.58 -17.66 -7.85
C LYS A 258 -12.14 -16.20 -7.89
N SER A 259 -12.26 -15.52 -6.77
CA SER A 259 -11.82 -14.13 -6.62
C SER A 259 -10.31 -14.02 -6.83
N ASN A 260 -9.87 -12.83 -7.21
CA ASN A 260 -8.46 -12.46 -7.26
C ASN A 260 -8.31 -11.13 -6.52
N VAL A 261 -8.36 -11.21 -5.18
CA VAL A 261 -8.31 -10.05 -4.30
C VAL A 261 -7.05 -10.11 -3.46
N LEU A 262 -6.28 -9.03 -3.41
CA LEU A 262 -5.22 -8.84 -2.44
C LEU A 262 -5.66 -7.80 -1.41
N LEU A 263 -5.61 -8.18 -0.14
CA LEU A 263 -5.82 -7.30 1.00
C LEU A 263 -4.47 -6.87 1.59
N VAL A 264 -4.31 -5.59 1.88
CA VAL A 264 -3.15 -4.99 2.52
C VAL A 264 -3.61 -4.13 3.68
N GLY A 265 -3.04 -4.30 4.86
CA GLY A 265 -3.47 -3.64 6.10
C GLY A 265 -2.81 -2.29 6.37
N ASP A 266 -2.30 -1.62 5.34
CA ASP A 266 -1.66 -0.30 5.44
C ASP A 266 -1.81 0.44 4.10
N ALA A 267 -2.46 1.59 4.10
CA ALA A 267 -2.56 2.44 2.92
C ALA A 267 -1.40 3.45 2.85
N ASP A 268 -0.85 3.85 3.98
CA ASP A 268 0.27 4.79 4.08
C ASP A 268 1.55 4.26 3.43
N MET A 269 1.66 2.94 3.23
CA MET A 269 2.78 2.33 2.51
C MET A 269 2.96 2.85 1.08
N LEU A 270 1.91 3.47 0.51
CA LEU A 270 1.92 4.06 -0.84
C LEU A 270 2.56 5.45 -0.87
N MET A 271 2.74 6.08 0.28
CA MET A 271 3.23 7.45 0.37
C MET A 271 4.76 7.49 0.32
N ASP A 272 5.30 8.34 -0.55
CA ASP A 272 6.74 8.48 -0.81
C ASP A 272 7.59 8.56 0.47
N ARG A 273 7.15 9.34 1.45
CA ARG A 273 7.89 9.53 2.72
C ARG A 273 8.16 8.23 3.50
N ASN A 274 7.39 7.18 3.26
CA ASN A 274 7.48 5.92 4.00
C ASN A 274 8.45 4.92 3.36
N TRP A 275 8.95 5.20 2.14
CA TRP A 275 9.83 4.28 1.43
C TRP A 275 10.85 4.95 0.50
N LEU A 276 10.78 6.29 0.34
CA LEU A 276 11.72 7.08 -0.44
C LEU A 276 12.41 8.14 0.41
N THR A 277 13.69 8.34 0.18
CA THR A 277 14.43 9.53 0.62
C THR A 277 14.59 10.46 -0.57
N LYS A 278 14.22 11.74 -0.42
CA LYS A 278 14.38 12.77 -1.44
C LYS A 278 15.52 13.70 -1.06
N GLN A 279 16.47 13.88 -1.96
CA GLN A 279 17.61 14.78 -1.78
C GLN A 279 17.65 15.76 -2.95
N ASN A 280 18.01 17.01 -2.66
CA ASN A 280 18.23 18.01 -3.70
C ASN A 280 19.74 18.11 -3.99
N LEU A 281 20.15 17.56 -5.11
CA LEU A 281 21.54 17.60 -5.59
C LEU A 281 21.63 18.58 -6.79
N VAL A 282 22.28 19.71 -6.56
CA VAL A 282 22.57 20.74 -7.61
C VAL A 282 21.29 21.18 -8.35
N GLY A 283 20.19 21.40 -7.60
CA GLY A 283 18.92 21.83 -8.19
C GLY A 283 18.06 20.73 -8.83
N GLN A 284 18.47 19.48 -8.72
CA GLN A 284 17.67 18.31 -9.12
C GLN A 284 17.22 17.52 -7.90
N GLU A 285 15.94 17.24 -7.80
CA GLU A 285 15.41 16.34 -6.78
C GLU A 285 15.68 14.89 -7.20
N ILE A 286 16.46 14.19 -6.38
CA ILE A 286 16.74 12.76 -6.56
C ILE A 286 16.00 12.01 -5.46
N ALA A 287 15.20 11.03 -5.84
CA ALA A 287 14.49 10.15 -4.93
C ALA A 287 15.15 8.78 -4.91
N THR A 288 15.55 8.30 -3.73
CA THR A 288 16.17 6.99 -3.52
C THR A 288 15.27 6.12 -2.67
N ALA A 289 14.95 4.92 -3.16
CA ALA A 289 14.13 3.97 -2.42
C ALA A 289 14.99 3.24 -1.37
N PHE A 290 14.57 3.27 -0.12
CA PHE A 290 15.14 2.46 0.97
C PHE A 290 14.29 1.21 1.29
N ALA A 291 13.11 1.09 0.66
CA ALA A 291 12.25 -0.09 0.69
C ALA A 291 11.56 -0.30 -0.66
N ASN A 292 11.01 -1.50 -0.88
CA ASN A 292 10.46 -1.89 -2.18
C ASN A 292 8.94 -1.69 -2.28
N ASN A 293 8.37 -0.72 -1.58
CA ASN A 293 6.91 -0.51 -1.57
C ASN A 293 6.35 -0.26 -2.97
N GLY A 294 7.01 0.59 -3.76
CA GLY A 294 6.60 0.86 -5.14
C GLY A 294 6.69 -0.36 -6.03
N ASP A 295 7.81 -1.12 -5.96
CA ASP A 295 7.99 -2.37 -6.72
C ASP A 295 6.92 -3.40 -6.37
N PHE A 296 6.56 -3.50 -5.08
CA PHE A 296 5.51 -4.40 -4.60
C PHE A 296 4.18 -4.11 -5.30
N VAL A 297 3.74 -2.85 -5.30
CA VAL A 297 2.47 -2.45 -5.92
C VAL A 297 2.47 -2.76 -7.42
N LEU A 298 3.55 -2.41 -8.12
CA LEU A 298 3.68 -2.66 -9.56
C LEU A 298 3.66 -4.15 -9.87
N ASN A 299 4.39 -4.98 -9.09
CA ASN A 299 4.42 -6.43 -9.26
C ASN A 299 3.02 -7.05 -9.04
N VAL A 300 2.28 -6.56 -8.03
CA VAL A 300 0.91 -7.02 -7.74
C VAL A 300 -0.04 -6.68 -8.89
N VAL A 301 -0.03 -5.42 -9.34
CA VAL A 301 -0.91 -4.99 -10.45
C VAL A 301 -0.59 -5.75 -11.72
N GLU A 302 0.70 -5.97 -12.03
CA GLU A 302 1.13 -6.78 -13.16
C GLU A 302 0.63 -8.22 -13.06
N ASN A 303 0.80 -8.85 -11.91
CA ASN A 303 0.32 -10.20 -11.66
C ASN A 303 -1.20 -10.31 -11.88
N MET A 304 -1.97 -9.32 -11.39
CA MET A 304 -3.42 -9.26 -11.53
C MET A 304 -3.90 -9.10 -12.97
N ILE A 305 -3.14 -8.39 -13.82
CA ILE A 305 -3.48 -8.20 -15.25
C ILE A 305 -3.21 -9.48 -16.04
N GLY A 306 -2.35 -10.34 -15.55
CA GLY A 306 -1.85 -11.52 -16.28
C GLY A 306 -0.64 -11.14 -17.14
N GLY A 307 0.54 -11.63 -16.75
CA GLY A 307 1.87 -11.21 -17.22
C GLY A 307 2.14 -11.21 -18.73
N SER A 308 1.25 -11.74 -19.57
CA SER A 308 1.38 -11.72 -21.04
C SER A 308 1.22 -10.32 -21.64
N VAL A 309 0.48 -9.44 -20.99
CA VAL A 309 0.23 -8.06 -21.49
C VAL A 309 1.47 -7.19 -21.33
N LEU A 310 2.26 -7.43 -20.28
CA LEU A 310 3.46 -6.63 -19.99
C LEU A 310 4.72 -7.19 -20.65
N SER A 311 4.76 -8.45 -21.07
CA SER A 311 5.87 -8.95 -21.88
C SER A 311 6.02 -8.16 -23.19
N ASP A 312 4.90 -7.72 -23.78
CA ASP A 312 4.89 -6.87 -24.98
C ASP A 312 5.38 -5.43 -24.71
N LEU A 313 5.16 -4.91 -23.48
CA LEU A 313 5.66 -3.60 -23.07
C LEU A 313 7.16 -3.63 -22.73
N ARG A 314 7.65 -4.73 -22.14
CA ARG A 314 9.09 -4.96 -21.86
C ARG A 314 9.92 -4.96 -23.16
N GLY A 315 9.41 -5.56 -24.22
CA GLY A 315 10.06 -5.57 -25.55
C GLY A 315 10.26 -4.17 -26.14
N LYS A 316 9.59 -3.13 -25.61
CA LYS A 316 9.69 -1.74 -26.06
C LYS A 316 10.68 -0.87 -25.26
N GLY A 317 11.54 -1.48 -24.42
CA GLY A 317 12.59 -0.76 -23.70
C GLY A 317 12.12 0.06 -22.49
N ILE A 318 10.89 -0.15 -22.01
CA ILE A 318 10.43 0.45 -20.76
C ILE A 318 11.09 -0.34 -19.61
N SER A 319 11.94 0.33 -18.85
CA SER A 319 12.62 -0.27 -17.70
C SER A 319 11.57 -0.72 -16.69
N TRP A 320 11.48 -2.02 -16.44
CA TRP A 320 10.57 -2.66 -15.49
C TRP A 320 10.84 -2.29 -14.02
N ARG A 321 12.02 -1.77 -13.71
CA ARG A 321 12.45 -1.37 -12.38
C ARG A 321 12.84 0.10 -12.36
N PRO A 322 11.84 1.00 -12.27
CA PRO A 322 12.11 2.44 -12.29
C PRO A 322 13.01 2.88 -11.14
N PHE A 323 12.92 2.23 -9.98
CA PHE A 323 13.70 2.58 -8.79
C PHE A 323 15.16 2.09 -8.85
N LEU A 324 15.44 0.97 -9.52
CA LEU A 324 16.82 0.54 -9.79
C LEU A 324 17.53 1.48 -10.76
N LYS A 325 16.79 2.10 -11.69
CA LYS A 325 17.36 3.08 -12.63
C LYS A 325 17.77 4.36 -11.92
N ILE A 326 17.09 4.74 -10.86
CA ILE A 326 17.47 5.88 -10.00
C ILE A 326 18.79 5.57 -9.30
N ALA A 327 18.92 4.40 -8.65
CA ALA A 327 20.17 3.97 -8.01
C ALA A 327 21.35 3.86 -9.00
N GLU A 328 21.10 3.46 -10.25
CA GLU A 328 22.11 3.41 -11.31
C GLU A 328 22.51 4.79 -11.81
N LEU A 329 21.59 5.75 -11.85
CA LEU A 329 21.85 7.16 -12.16
C LEU A 329 22.64 7.83 -11.04
N GLU A 330 22.35 7.53 -9.77
CA GLU A 330 23.12 8.01 -8.63
C GLU A 330 24.55 7.51 -8.66
N ARG A 331 24.76 6.20 -8.86
CA ARG A 331 26.11 5.64 -9.00
C ARG A 331 26.89 6.30 -10.12
N LYS A 332 26.25 6.55 -11.27
CA LYS A 332 26.89 7.27 -12.41
C LYS A 332 27.16 8.74 -12.09
N ALA A 333 26.31 9.39 -11.30
CA ALA A 333 26.53 10.77 -10.85
C ALA A 333 27.68 10.86 -9.83
N GLU A 334 27.76 9.93 -8.87
CA GLU A 334 28.87 9.82 -7.92
C GLU A 334 30.20 9.51 -8.63
N GLU A 335 30.24 8.56 -9.56
CA GLU A 335 31.43 8.26 -10.38
C GLU A 335 31.90 9.50 -11.15
N LYS A 336 30.95 10.26 -11.71
CA LYS A 336 31.26 11.48 -12.47
C LYS A 336 31.73 12.63 -11.55
N PHE A 337 31.24 12.69 -10.33
CA PHE A 337 31.65 13.66 -9.33
C PHE A 337 33.06 13.36 -8.83
N LEU A 338 33.34 12.10 -8.45
CA LEU A 338 34.66 11.63 -8.04
C LEU A 338 35.72 11.85 -9.14
N SER A 339 35.39 11.53 -10.39
CA SER A 339 36.32 11.77 -11.52
C SER A 339 36.62 13.25 -11.75
N LYS A 340 35.64 14.12 -11.48
CA LYS A 340 35.80 15.57 -11.60
C LYS A 340 36.61 16.16 -10.43
N GLU A 341 36.44 15.66 -9.21
CA GLU A 341 37.28 16.02 -8.05
C GLU A 341 38.73 15.60 -8.28
N GLN A 342 38.98 14.39 -8.75
CA GLN A 342 40.33 13.92 -9.10
C GLN A 342 40.99 14.79 -10.16
N SER A 343 40.24 15.13 -11.21
CA SER A 343 40.80 15.99 -12.30
C SER A 343 41.04 17.43 -11.84
N LEU A 344 40.31 17.94 -10.85
CA LEU A 344 40.56 19.26 -10.25
C LEU A 344 41.76 19.22 -9.28
N ALA A 345 41.92 18.15 -8.52
CA ALA A 345 43.07 17.96 -7.64
C ALA A 345 44.39 17.85 -8.45
N GLU A 346 44.37 17.15 -9.58
CA GLU A 346 45.51 17.04 -10.49
C GLU A 346 45.87 18.37 -11.20
N LYS A 347 44.93 19.31 -11.32
CA LYS A 347 45.18 20.65 -11.89
C LYS A 347 45.62 21.70 -10.90
N LEU A 348 45.49 21.43 -9.62
CA LEU A 348 45.84 22.33 -8.52
C LEU A 348 47.10 21.92 -7.77
N GLY A 349 47.70 20.74 -8.05
CA GLY A 349 49.00 20.29 -7.60
C GLY A 349 50.06 20.45 -8.71
#